data_14c2fd5d78a540949ed889186939d4cd
#
_entry.id   14c2fd5d78a540949ed889186939d4cd
#
_cell.length_a   1.000
_cell.length_b   1.000
_cell.length_c   1.000
_cell.angle_alpha   90.00
_cell.angle_beta   90.00
_cell.angle_gamma   90.00
#
_symmetry.space_group_name_H-M   'P 1'
#
loop_
_entity.id
_entity.type
_entity.pdbx_description
1 polymer ?
#
loop_
_entity_poly.entity_id
_entity_poly.type
_entity_poly.pdbx_seq_one_letter_code
_entity_poly.pdbx_strand_id
1 'polypeptide(L)'
;MKTFVINLENRKDRLSTFIQNNSQLKSFDRVNAINGQSLTYESLLSQGFDVNHTWTDPILESRMTKGEIGCFLSHWKVWNVCKMLNEPILILEDDAQLTDKFSFDDLDECIEKGYNFVYLGWREMEKSIPIDEKFVKPVYPYWTLAYMITPESAEILTNDIIRSAIIPVDEYLPIKMPHLKVCAYTQNVIVPLGREKSGSDVHPQSRYDYFVDFDTHVCTVATDLKKANKLLTSAEKHNVNLINLGEGVKWKGGSMKGQGGGHKINLIKKFILDKKDSDVLLFLDGYDTFLSDHIDEIKSRYLEISHDIVFSSERFCWPDEGLGSELKALNPDQNSPYQYLNSGMYIGRVGELKKLFAKRILNAEDDQLYVQKSYLQNEDIDLVVDTDGYLFNSHEPEVRKQKGQLYNPLTKTYTCAYHGNGGKDAKENLNTLYESFYGESYITYSTSKSYDILSDDIILIDFMSVDMCEKLISLASKYSFNSLFYDKVKGQELRVKEMGIYEELEKHFMSTVAPIIEEYWKP
;
A
#
# COMPACT_ATOMS: atom_id res chain seq x y z
N MET A 1 -9.27 -25.56 31.56
CA MET A 1 -9.20 -25.11 30.14
C MET A 1 -7.85 -24.47 29.86
N LYS A 2 -7.17 -24.85 28.76
CA LYS A 2 -5.93 -24.19 28.35
C LYS A 2 -6.20 -22.85 27.71
N THR A 3 -5.31 -21.90 27.92
CA THR A 3 -5.39 -20.54 27.37
C THR A 3 -4.23 -20.28 26.43
N PHE A 4 -4.52 -19.77 25.25
CA PHE A 4 -3.54 -19.39 24.22
C PHE A 4 -3.60 -17.90 23.96
N VAL A 5 -2.42 -17.26 23.88
CA VAL A 5 -2.29 -15.84 23.57
C VAL A 5 -1.57 -15.69 22.21
N ILE A 6 -2.26 -15.11 21.25
CA ILE A 6 -1.70 -14.80 19.93
C ILE A 6 -0.90 -13.50 20.02
N ASN A 7 0.40 -13.56 19.72
CA ASN A 7 1.27 -12.40 19.80
C ASN A 7 2.40 -12.49 18.77
N LEU A 8 2.67 -11.39 18.06
CA LEU A 8 3.79 -11.27 17.13
C LEU A 8 5.14 -11.32 17.87
N GLU A 9 6.14 -11.98 17.30
CA GLU A 9 7.45 -12.16 17.92
C GLU A 9 8.18 -10.84 18.16
N ASN A 10 7.99 -9.87 17.28
CA ASN A 10 8.57 -8.52 17.39
C ASN A 10 7.80 -7.60 18.36
N ARG A 11 6.57 -7.98 18.80
CA ARG A 11 5.74 -7.20 19.73
C ARG A 11 5.89 -7.67 21.18
N LYS A 12 7.11 -7.71 21.66
CA LYS A 12 7.44 -8.04 23.06
C LYS A 12 6.86 -7.00 24.04
N ASP A 13 6.71 -5.77 23.61
CA ASP A 13 6.05 -4.68 24.32
C ASP A 13 4.60 -5.04 24.66
N ARG A 14 3.82 -5.51 23.67
CA ARG A 14 2.42 -5.92 23.86
C ARG A 14 2.32 -7.13 24.79
N LEU A 15 3.18 -8.14 24.59
CA LEU A 15 3.19 -9.31 25.48
C LEU A 15 3.50 -8.94 26.93
N SER A 16 4.45 -8.03 27.16
CA SER A 16 4.77 -7.56 28.51
C SER A 16 3.60 -6.82 29.14
N THR A 17 2.91 -5.97 28.36
CA THR A 17 1.71 -5.26 28.79
C THR A 17 0.55 -6.22 29.08
N PHE A 18 0.35 -7.24 28.24
CA PHE A 18 -0.64 -8.29 28.47
C PHE A 18 -0.41 -9.01 29.79
N ILE A 19 0.83 -9.43 30.09
CA ILE A 19 1.19 -10.12 31.33
C ILE A 19 0.89 -9.23 32.55
N GLN A 20 1.25 -7.95 32.48
CA GLN A 20 1.02 -7.00 33.58
C GLN A 20 -0.47 -6.78 33.87
N ASN A 21 -1.29 -6.71 32.83
CA ASN A 21 -2.72 -6.42 32.98
C ASN A 21 -3.57 -7.66 33.27
N ASN A 22 -3.04 -8.86 33.12
CA ASN A 22 -3.76 -10.13 33.28
C ASN A 22 -3.13 -11.02 34.36
N SER A 23 -2.68 -10.45 35.47
CA SER A 23 -2.04 -11.17 36.57
C SER A 23 -2.94 -12.27 37.22
N GLN A 24 -4.26 -12.16 37.05
CA GLN A 24 -5.22 -13.19 37.47
C GLN A 24 -5.18 -14.46 36.62
N LEU A 25 -4.60 -14.40 35.40
CA LEU A 25 -4.42 -15.56 34.53
C LEU A 25 -3.20 -16.36 35.00
N LYS A 26 -3.43 -17.53 35.62
CA LYS A 26 -2.36 -18.33 36.26
C LYS A 26 -1.32 -18.86 35.28
N SER A 27 -1.74 -19.18 34.07
CA SER A 27 -0.87 -19.69 33.00
C SER A 27 -1.53 -19.51 31.63
N PHE A 28 -0.69 -19.32 30.61
CA PHE A 28 -1.10 -19.35 29.21
C PHE A 28 0.07 -19.81 28.35
N ASP A 29 -0.25 -20.34 27.18
CA ASP A 29 0.73 -20.68 26.14
C ASP A 29 0.76 -19.55 25.08
N ARG A 30 1.94 -18.97 24.82
CA ARG A 30 2.09 -17.99 23.75
C ARG A 30 2.11 -18.70 22.41
N VAL A 31 1.26 -18.26 21.49
CA VAL A 31 1.31 -18.64 20.08
C VAL A 31 2.01 -17.57 19.28
N ASN A 32 3.10 -17.92 18.61
CA ASN A 32 3.77 -16.99 17.71
C ASN A 32 2.86 -16.71 16.51
N ALA A 33 2.34 -15.48 16.46
CA ALA A 33 1.48 -14.98 15.39
C ALA A 33 2.24 -14.91 14.07
N ILE A 34 1.52 -15.02 12.97
CA ILE A 34 2.07 -14.88 11.62
C ILE A 34 2.14 -13.40 11.27
N ASN A 35 3.36 -12.92 11.00
CA ASN A 35 3.55 -11.54 10.54
C ASN A 35 3.12 -11.42 9.07
N GLY A 36 1.97 -10.80 8.84
CA GLY A 36 1.42 -10.58 7.51
C GLY A 36 2.37 -9.80 6.59
N GLN A 37 3.14 -8.86 7.13
CA GLN A 37 4.09 -8.06 6.35
C GLN A 37 5.20 -8.89 5.69
N SER A 38 5.52 -10.06 6.25
CA SER A 38 6.52 -10.98 5.68
C SER A 38 5.92 -11.97 4.65
N LEU A 39 4.61 -11.97 4.45
CA LEU A 39 3.95 -12.88 3.52
C LEU A 39 4.13 -12.39 2.07
N THR A 40 4.53 -13.31 1.20
CA THR A 40 4.44 -13.17 -0.25
C THR A 40 3.33 -14.09 -0.77
N TYR A 41 2.80 -13.80 -1.96
CA TYR A 41 1.78 -14.65 -2.57
C TYR A 41 2.31 -16.09 -2.76
N GLU A 42 3.54 -16.25 -3.22
CA GLU A 42 4.18 -17.55 -3.38
C GLU A 42 4.31 -18.30 -2.05
N SER A 43 4.69 -17.60 -0.96
CA SER A 43 4.80 -18.23 0.36
C SER A 43 3.45 -18.70 0.89
N LEU A 44 2.37 -17.98 0.57
CA LEU A 44 1.01 -18.34 0.94
C LEU A 44 0.55 -19.60 0.19
N LEU A 45 0.71 -19.61 -1.14
CA LEU A 45 0.38 -20.77 -1.99
C LEU A 45 1.19 -22.02 -1.62
N SER A 46 2.48 -21.88 -1.31
CA SER A 46 3.33 -23.01 -0.91
C SER A 46 2.87 -23.68 0.38
N GLN A 47 2.18 -22.94 1.25
CA GLN A 47 1.54 -23.46 2.46
C GLN A 47 0.12 -24.02 2.19
N GLY A 48 -0.33 -23.98 0.95
CA GLY A 48 -1.64 -24.45 0.51
C GLY A 48 -2.78 -23.50 0.87
N PHE A 49 -2.50 -22.20 0.97
CA PHE A 49 -3.50 -21.17 1.18
C PHE A 49 -3.57 -20.24 -0.03
N ASP A 50 -4.74 -19.70 -0.27
CA ASP A 50 -5.00 -18.64 -1.22
C ASP A 50 -6.01 -17.66 -0.65
N VAL A 51 -6.07 -16.44 -1.17
CA VAL A 51 -6.99 -15.40 -0.71
C VAL A 51 -8.22 -15.34 -1.60
N ASN A 52 -9.32 -14.81 -1.07
CA ASN A 52 -10.46 -14.47 -1.89
C ASN A 52 -10.16 -13.15 -2.63
N HIS A 53 -9.77 -13.25 -3.89
CA HIS A 53 -9.36 -12.11 -4.73
C HIS A 53 -10.49 -11.12 -5.02
N THR A 54 -11.75 -11.53 -4.85
CA THR A 54 -12.92 -10.68 -5.08
C THR A 54 -13.47 -10.07 -3.79
N TRP A 55 -12.90 -10.42 -2.64
CA TRP A 55 -13.35 -9.87 -1.38
C TRP A 55 -12.91 -8.41 -1.23
N THR A 56 -13.84 -7.57 -0.80
CA THR A 56 -13.61 -6.18 -0.41
C THR A 56 -14.21 -5.92 0.96
N ASP A 57 -13.58 -5.07 1.74
CA ASP A 57 -14.11 -4.63 3.03
C ASP A 57 -15.48 -3.97 2.82
N PRO A 58 -16.54 -4.42 3.51
CA PRO A 58 -17.90 -3.92 3.28
C PRO A 58 -18.11 -2.46 3.72
N ILE A 59 -17.17 -1.88 4.50
CA ILE A 59 -17.24 -0.51 5.02
C ILE A 59 -16.26 0.40 4.28
N LEU A 60 -15.02 -0.07 4.07
CA LEU A 60 -13.94 0.72 3.51
C LEU A 60 -13.80 0.53 1.99
N GLU A 61 -14.50 -0.44 1.42
CA GLU A 61 -14.41 -0.84 -0.01
C GLU A 61 -12.97 -1.14 -0.44
N SER A 62 -12.12 -1.53 0.51
CA SER A 62 -10.71 -1.79 0.31
C SER A 62 -10.42 -3.29 0.22
N ARG A 63 -9.30 -3.63 -0.38
CA ARG A 63 -8.80 -5.02 -0.43
C ARG A 63 -8.31 -5.48 0.93
N MET A 64 -8.16 -6.79 1.04
CA MET A 64 -7.60 -7.42 2.23
C MET A 64 -6.15 -6.95 2.49
N THR A 65 -5.86 -6.60 3.73
CA THR A 65 -4.51 -6.22 4.14
C THR A 65 -3.64 -7.44 4.43
N LYS A 66 -2.33 -7.25 4.35
CA LYS A 66 -1.36 -8.27 4.79
C LYS A 66 -1.55 -8.63 6.27
N GLY A 67 -1.91 -7.63 7.10
CA GLY A 67 -2.20 -7.83 8.52
C GLY A 67 -3.41 -8.73 8.76
N GLU A 68 -4.50 -8.54 8.00
CA GLU A 68 -5.70 -9.38 8.09
C GLU A 68 -5.44 -10.84 7.70
N ILE A 69 -4.62 -11.07 6.66
CA ILE A 69 -4.20 -12.44 6.29
C ILE A 69 -3.36 -13.05 7.40
N GLY A 70 -2.38 -12.31 7.94
CA GLY A 70 -1.56 -12.77 9.07
C GLY A 70 -2.40 -13.09 10.31
N CYS A 71 -3.42 -12.26 10.59
CA CYS A 71 -4.38 -12.48 11.66
C CYS A 71 -5.17 -13.78 11.44
N PHE A 72 -5.79 -13.96 10.27
CA PHE A 72 -6.50 -15.18 9.93
C PHE A 72 -5.63 -16.44 10.10
N LEU A 73 -4.42 -16.44 9.54
CA LEU A 73 -3.51 -17.57 9.64
C LEU A 73 -3.05 -17.86 11.07
N SER A 74 -2.96 -16.83 11.91
CA SER A 74 -2.63 -16.97 13.33
C SER A 74 -3.76 -17.67 14.10
N HIS A 75 -5.01 -17.28 13.85
CA HIS A 75 -6.19 -17.96 14.40
C HIS A 75 -6.34 -19.38 13.84
N TRP A 76 -6.13 -19.58 12.54
CA TRP A 76 -6.10 -20.92 11.92
C TRP A 76 -5.12 -21.87 12.62
N LYS A 77 -3.94 -21.38 12.94
CA LYS A 77 -2.92 -22.15 13.68
C LYS A 77 -3.43 -22.58 15.05
N VAL A 78 -4.07 -21.70 15.80
CA VAL A 78 -4.60 -21.98 17.13
C VAL A 78 -5.81 -22.94 17.07
N TRP A 79 -6.66 -22.84 16.06
CA TRP A 79 -7.76 -23.78 15.85
C TRP A 79 -7.24 -25.20 15.61
N ASN A 80 -6.16 -25.36 14.85
CA ASN A 80 -5.53 -26.67 14.69
C ASN A 80 -4.89 -27.18 15.99
N VAL A 81 -4.37 -26.29 16.85
CA VAL A 81 -3.91 -26.70 18.19
C VAL A 81 -5.08 -27.23 19.02
N CYS A 82 -6.26 -26.59 18.98
CA CYS A 82 -7.46 -27.10 19.65
C CYS A 82 -7.84 -28.52 19.21
N LYS A 83 -7.82 -28.76 17.89
CA LYS A 83 -8.07 -30.11 17.32
C LYS A 83 -7.06 -31.13 17.84
N MET A 84 -5.77 -30.80 17.83
CA MET A 84 -4.71 -31.71 18.29
C MET A 84 -4.81 -32.02 19.78
N LEU A 85 -5.16 -31.05 20.60
CA LEU A 85 -5.34 -31.24 22.05
C LEU A 85 -6.60 -32.00 22.39
N ASN A 86 -7.60 -31.95 21.51
CA ASN A 86 -8.92 -32.57 21.71
C ASN A 86 -9.59 -32.10 23.02
N GLU A 87 -9.42 -30.84 23.39
CA GLU A 87 -10.00 -30.19 24.56
C GLU A 87 -10.41 -28.75 24.26
N PRO A 88 -11.42 -28.20 24.95
CA PRO A 88 -11.77 -26.77 24.79
C PRO A 88 -10.61 -25.86 25.17
N ILE A 89 -10.44 -24.77 24.43
CA ILE A 89 -9.40 -23.78 24.66
C ILE A 89 -9.97 -22.35 24.68
N LEU A 90 -9.31 -21.48 25.45
CA LEU A 90 -9.52 -20.04 25.43
C LEU A 90 -8.46 -19.41 24.54
N ILE A 91 -8.88 -18.55 23.61
CA ILE A 91 -8.01 -17.83 22.69
C ILE A 91 -8.10 -16.34 22.99
N LEU A 92 -6.96 -15.68 23.16
CA LEU A 92 -6.82 -14.27 23.47
C LEU A 92 -5.85 -13.62 22.47
N GLU A 93 -6.16 -12.39 22.07
CA GLU A 93 -5.16 -11.51 21.43
C GLU A 93 -4.30 -10.82 22.48
N ASP A 94 -3.14 -10.32 22.09
CA ASP A 94 -2.16 -9.74 23.02
C ASP A 94 -2.53 -8.34 23.55
N ASP A 95 -3.65 -7.78 23.12
CA ASP A 95 -4.27 -6.57 23.66
C ASP A 95 -5.54 -6.85 24.47
N ALA A 96 -5.83 -8.10 24.75
CA ALA A 96 -6.94 -8.49 25.63
C ALA A 96 -6.62 -8.21 27.10
N GLN A 97 -7.60 -7.65 27.81
CA GLN A 97 -7.54 -7.44 29.26
C GLN A 97 -8.74 -8.10 29.92
N LEU A 98 -8.48 -9.04 30.83
CA LEU A 98 -9.52 -9.70 31.62
C LEU A 98 -10.08 -8.72 32.65
N THR A 99 -11.40 -8.69 32.78
CA THR A 99 -12.07 -7.93 33.86
C THR A 99 -12.25 -8.80 35.11
N ASP A 100 -12.68 -8.24 36.21
CA ASP A 100 -13.04 -8.93 37.44
C ASP A 100 -14.28 -9.84 37.32
N LYS A 101 -15.03 -9.69 36.21
CA LYS A 101 -16.20 -10.51 35.87
C LYS A 101 -15.85 -11.80 35.10
N PHE A 102 -14.60 -11.95 34.68
CA PHE A 102 -14.17 -13.15 33.95
C PHE A 102 -14.13 -14.37 34.87
N SER A 103 -14.74 -15.49 34.45
CA SER A 103 -14.72 -16.76 35.17
C SER A 103 -14.58 -17.94 34.21
N PHE A 104 -13.70 -18.89 34.54
CA PHE A 104 -13.63 -20.18 33.83
C PHE A 104 -14.86 -21.04 34.10
N ASP A 105 -15.48 -20.95 35.29
CA ASP A 105 -16.68 -21.73 35.63
C ASP A 105 -17.85 -21.38 34.71
N ASP A 106 -17.97 -20.10 34.30
CA ASP A 106 -18.98 -19.69 33.32
C ASP A 106 -18.75 -20.35 31.94
N LEU A 107 -17.49 -20.53 31.54
CA LEU A 107 -17.16 -21.21 30.29
C LEU A 107 -17.47 -22.71 30.35
N ASP A 108 -17.19 -23.36 31.48
CA ASP A 108 -17.52 -24.75 31.70
C ASP A 108 -19.04 -24.94 31.67
N GLU A 109 -19.82 -24.04 32.27
CA GLU A 109 -21.29 -24.02 32.18
C GLU A 109 -21.77 -23.83 30.72
N CYS A 110 -21.13 -22.99 29.92
CA CYS A 110 -21.47 -22.83 28.50
C CYS A 110 -21.26 -24.14 27.73
N ILE A 111 -20.15 -24.86 28.00
CA ILE A 111 -19.85 -26.13 27.36
C ILE A 111 -20.89 -27.20 27.78
N GLU A 112 -21.28 -27.27 29.08
CA GLU A 112 -22.31 -28.15 29.57
C GLU A 112 -23.69 -27.89 28.92
N LYS A 113 -24.01 -26.62 28.62
CA LYS A 113 -25.19 -26.20 27.85
C LYS A 113 -25.08 -26.51 26.34
N GLY A 114 -23.93 -27.05 25.92
CA GLY A 114 -23.67 -27.47 24.55
C GLY A 114 -23.21 -26.37 23.62
N TYR A 115 -22.81 -25.20 24.13
CA TYR A 115 -22.16 -24.17 23.31
C TYR A 115 -20.74 -24.60 22.96
N ASN A 116 -20.39 -24.49 21.67
CA ASN A 116 -19.07 -24.87 21.19
C ASN A 116 -18.22 -23.67 20.72
N PHE A 117 -18.80 -22.46 20.76
CA PHE A 117 -18.13 -21.19 20.53
C PHE A 117 -18.71 -20.10 21.44
N VAL A 118 -17.86 -19.43 22.23
CA VAL A 118 -18.29 -18.38 23.16
C VAL A 118 -17.43 -17.13 22.97
N TYR A 119 -18.06 -16.01 22.62
CA TYR A 119 -17.39 -14.71 22.58
C TYR A 119 -17.31 -14.07 23.99
N LEU A 120 -16.10 -13.66 24.39
CA LEU A 120 -15.83 -13.01 25.68
C LEU A 120 -15.45 -11.54 25.52
N GLY A 121 -14.80 -11.18 24.41
CA GLY A 121 -14.44 -9.83 24.02
C GLY A 121 -14.78 -9.60 22.57
N TRP A 122 -15.86 -8.87 22.28
CA TRP A 122 -16.41 -8.70 20.95
C TRP A 122 -17.15 -7.37 20.80
N ARG A 123 -17.48 -7.00 19.58
CA ARG A 123 -18.26 -5.81 19.26
C ARG A 123 -19.56 -6.22 18.55
N GLU A 124 -20.68 -5.72 19.05
CA GLU A 124 -21.97 -5.91 18.42
C GLU A 124 -22.11 -4.97 17.21
N MET A 125 -22.25 -5.52 16.01
CA MET A 125 -22.49 -4.76 14.79
C MET A 125 -23.98 -4.75 14.43
N GLU A 126 -24.67 -5.84 14.71
CA GLU A 126 -26.12 -5.97 14.60
C GLU A 126 -26.70 -6.47 15.93
N LYS A 127 -27.92 -6.04 16.24
CA LYS A 127 -28.58 -6.34 17.51
C LYS A 127 -28.74 -7.83 17.74
N SER A 128 -28.16 -8.30 18.82
CA SER A 128 -28.17 -9.71 19.24
C SER A 128 -29.50 -10.10 19.87
N ILE A 129 -29.73 -11.42 19.94
CA ILE A 129 -30.95 -12.02 20.51
C ILE A 129 -30.64 -12.42 21.95
N PRO A 130 -31.37 -11.91 22.97
CA PRO A 130 -31.16 -12.30 24.36
C PRO A 130 -31.37 -13.81 24.58
N ILE A 131 -30.46 -14.45 25.34
CA ILE A 131 -30.59 -15.82 25.83
C ILE A 131 -31.00 -15.78 27.30
N ASP A 132 -30.21 -15.09 28.11
CA ASP A 132 -30.46 -14.85 29.53
C ASP A 132 -29.81 -13.51 29.99
N GLU A 133 -29.65 -13.30 31.30
CA GLU A 133 -29.04 -12.07 31.82
C GLU A 133 -27.56 -11.91 31.46
N LYS A 134 -26.84 -13.04 31.31
CA LYS A 134 -25.40 -13.05 31.00
C LYS A 134 -25.09 -13.15 29.52
N PHE A 135 -25.94 -13.84 28.74
CA PHE A 135 -25.62 -14.26 27.38
C PHE A 135 -26.64 -13.83 26.36
N VAL A 136 -26.12 -13.57 25.14
CA VAL A 136 -26.90 -13.30 23.94
C VAL A 136 -26.47 -14.26 22.84
N LYS A 137 -27.36 -14.51 21.87
CA LYS A 137 -27.01 -15.10 20.60
C LYS A 137 -26.60 -13.94 19.67
N PRO A 138 -25.30 -13.82 19.31
CA PRO A 138 -24.87 -12.75 18.44
C PRO A 138 -25.43 -12.94 17.01
N VAL A 139 -25.74 -11.83 16.33
CA VAL A 139 -26.16 -11.84 14.92
C VAL A 139 -24.96 -11.51 14.03
N TYR A 140 -24.29 -10.40 14.28
CA TYR A 140 -23.05 -10.06 13.59
C TYR A 140 -22.00 -9.55 14.61
N PRO A 141 -21.24 -10.47 15.22
CA PRO A 141 -20.15 -10.13 16.11
C PRO A 141 -18.90 -9.71 15.32
N TYR A 142 -18.23 -8.72 15.80
CA TYR A 142 -16.95 -8.24 15.27
C TYR A 142 -15.89 -8.31 16.38
N TRP A 143 -14.59 -8.31 16.02
CA TRP A 143 -13.43 -8.55 16.86
C TRP A 143 -13.25 -10.01 17.29
N THR A 144 -12.03 -10.46 17.14
CA THR A 144 -11.53 -11.76 17.60
C THR A 144 -10.71 -11.66 18.88
N LEU A 145 -10.91 -10.56 19.66
CA LEU A 145 -10.14 -10.22 20.84
C LEU A 145 -10.03 -11.37 21.85
N ALA A 146 -11.17 -12.04 22.11
CA ALA A 146 -11.23 -13.14 23.06
C ALA A 146 -12.44 -14.06 22.80
N TYR A 147 -12.19 -15.36 22.64
CA TYR A 147 -13.25 -16.34 22.49
C TYR A 147 -12.79 -17.73 22.91
N MET A 148 -13.75 -18.57 23.32
CA MET A 148 -13.56 -19.99 23.62
C MET A 148 -14.08 -20.84 22.47
N ILE A 149 -13.36 -21.92 22.15
CA ILE A 149 -13.78 -22.94 21.18
C ILE A 149 -13.59 -24.34 21.72
N THR A 150 -14.40 -25.26 21.17
CA THR A 150 -14.25 -26.71 21.41
C THR A 150 -13.59 -27.38 20.19
N PRO A 151 -13.11 -28.63 20.31
CA PRO A 151 -12.58 -29.38 19.18
C PRO A 151 -13.58 -29.49 18.01
N GLU A 152 -14.87 -29.63 18.30
CA GLU A 152 -15.94 -29.69 17.30
C GLU A 152 -15.99 -28.38 16.47
N SER A 153 -15.97 -27.24 17.13
CA SER A 153 -15.95 -25.94 16.42
C SER A 153 -14.64 -25.73 15.67
N ALA A 154 -13.52 -26.15 16.23
CA ALA A 154 -12.22 -26.07 15.55
C ALA A 154 -12.20 -26.90 14.26
N GLU A 155 -12.87 -28.06 14.22
CA GLU A 155 -13.03 -28.86 12.99
C GLU A 155 -13.83 -28.10 11.92
N ILE A 156 -14.93 -27.46 12.31
CA ILE A 156 -15.76 -26.65 11.41
C ILE A 156 -14.99 -25.42 10.88
N LEU A 157 -14.22 -24.77 11.74
CA LEU A 157 -13.44 -23.57 11.39
C LEU A 157 -12.23 -23.90 10.50
N THR A 158 -11.67 -25.08 10.60
CA THR A 158 -10.50 -25.52 9.82
C THR A 158 -10.85 -26.37 8.60
N ASN A 159 -12.07 -26.27 8.11
CA ASN A 159 -12.47 -26.95 6.87
C ASN A 159 -11.60 -26.46 5.70
N ASP A 160 -11.09 -27.39 4.89
CA ASP A 160 -10.12 -27.11 3.82
C ASP A 160 -10.61 -26.12 2.75
N ILE A 161 -11.91 -25.95 2.58
CA ILE A 161 -12.49 -25.02 1.60
C ILE A 161 -12.00 -23.58 1.82
N ILE A 162 -11.88 -23.14 3.08
CA ILE A 162 -11.44 -21.78 3.37
C ILE A 162 -9.97 -21.54 3.00
N ARG A 163 -9.17 -22.57 2.92
CA ARG A 163 -7.75 -22.43 2.54
C ARG A 163 -7.57 -21.88 1.14
N SER A 164 -8.48 -22.15 0.23
CA SER A 164 -8.45 -21.64 -1.15
C SER A 164 -9.13 -20.27 -1.34
N ALA A 165 -9.67 -19.68 -0.27
CA ALA A 165 -10.39 -18.41 -0.37
C ALA A 165 -10.43 -17.68 0.98
N ILE A 166 -9.25 -17.41 1.58
CA ILE A 166 -9.14 -16.69 2.85
C ILE A 166 -9.83 -15.32 2.74
N ILE A 167 -10.57 -14.98 3.80
CA ILE A 167 -11.10 -13.64 4.06
C ILE A 167 -10.70 -13.22 5.49
N PRO A 168 -10.84 -11.95 5.90
CA PRO A 168 -10.54 -11.54 7.27
C PRO A 168 -11.28 -12.40 8.29
N VAL A 169 -10.61 -12.72 9.39
CA VAL A 169 -11.16 -13.61 10.43
C VAL A 169 -12.45 -13.08 11.04
N ASP A 170 -12.57 -11.75 11.15
CA ASP A 170 -13.76 -11.05 11.65
C ASP A 170 -14.99 -11.24 10.76
N GLU A 171 -14.77 -11.47 9.46
CA GLU A 171 -15.81 -11.77 8.48
C GLU A 171 -16.07 -13.29 8.35
N TYR A 172 -15.01 -14.07 8.53
CA TYR A 172 -15.11 -15.53 8.42
C TYR A 172 -15.92 -16.16 9.56
N LEU A 173 -15.69 -15.72 10.81
CA LEU A 173 -16.38 -16.29 11.97
C LEU A 173 -17.92 -16.10 11.88
N PRO A 174 -18.46 -14.92 11.56
CA PRO A 174 -19.91 -14.75 11.35
C PRO A 174 -20.49 -15.70 10.29
N ILE A 175 -19.79 -15.94 9.19
CA ILE A 175 -20.22 -16.87 8.13
C ILE A 175 -20.31 -18.30 8.65
N LYS A 176 -19.46 -18.69 9.61
CA LYS A 176 -19.46 -20.04 10.21
C LYS A 176 -20.46 -20.22 11.34
N MET A 177 -20.97 -19.17 11.93
CA MET A 177 -21.92 -19.23 13.07
C MET A 177 -23.15 -20.11 12.83
N PRO A 178 -23.76 -20.17 11.62
CA PRO A 178 -24.89 -21.09 11.37
C PRO A 178 -24.55 -22.57 11.59
N HIS A 179 -23.27 -22.93 11.54
CA HIS A 179 -22.78 -24.29 11.76
C HIS A 179 -22.28 -24.54 13.19
N LEU A 180 -22.29 -23.51 14.03
CA LEU A 180 -21.78 -23.51 15.39
C LEU A 180 -22.93 -23.26 16.39
N LYS A 181 -22.74 -23.73 17.61
CA LYS A 181 -23.62 -23.37 18.75
C LYS A 181 -22.98 -22.20 19.50
N VAL A 182 -23.30 -20.98 19.07
CA VAL A 182 -22.64 -19.75 19.53
C VAL A 182 -23.44 -19.04 20.59
N CYS A 183 -22.75 -18.57 21.64
CA CYS A 183 -23.23 -17.49 22.52
C CYS A 183 -22.12 -16.45 22.73
N ALA A 184 -22.53 -15.30 23.23
CA ALA A 184 -21.63 -14.20 23.56
C ALA A 184 -22.04 -13.58 24.90
N TYR A 185 -21.09 -13.08 25.67
CA TYR A 185 -21.43 -12.32 26.87
C TYR A 185 -22.17 -11.02 26.48
N THR A 186 -23.28 -10.73 27.19
CA THR A 186 -24.05 -9.48 27.05
C THR A 186 -23.18 -8.25 27.33
N GLN A 187 -22.27 -8.38 28.30
CA GLN A 187 -21.24 -7.40 28.61
C GLN A 187 -19.88 -8.07 28.51
N ASN A 188 -18.98 -7.53 27.73
CA ASN A 188 -17.65 -8.09 27.58
C ASN A 188 -16.97 -8.29 28.94
N VAL A 189 -16.54 -9.53 29.19
CA VAL A 189 -15.73 -9.91 30.37
C VAL A 189 -14.24 -9.84 30.08
N ILE A 190 -13.88 -9.68 28.80
CA ILE A 190 -12.55 -9.36 28.30
C ILE A 190 -12.67 -8.13 27.39
N VAL A 191 -11.87 -7.11 27.63
CA VAL A 191 -11.93 -5.82 26.95
C VAL A 191 -10.61 -5.50 26.27
N PRO A 192 -10.60 -4.72 25.20
CA PRO A 192 -9.36 -4.35 24.54
C PRO A 192 -8.58 -3.33 25.36
N LEU A 193 -7.26 -3.46 25.41
CA LEU A 193 -6.37 -2.35 25.77
C LEU A 193 -6.58 -1.23 24.74
N GLY A 194 -6.73 0.01 25.21
CA GLY A 194 -6.99 1.15 24.33
C GLY A 194 -5.92 1.27 23.23
N ARG A 195 -6.33 1.58 22.00
CA ARG A 195 -5.43 1.68 20.82
C ARG A 195 -4.26 2.64 21.04
N GLU A 196 -4.41 3.64 21.88
CA GLU A 196 -3.33 4.56 22.28
C GLU A 196 -2.15 3.86 22.97
N LYS A 197 -2.40 2.69 23.56
CA LYS A 197 -1.39 1.91 24.31
C LYS A 197 -0.85 0.72 23.53
N SER A 198 -1.64 0.14 22.61
CA SER A 198 -1.28 -1.11 21.90
C SER A 198 -0.88 -0.90 20.44
N GLY A 199 -1.42 0.13 19.77
CA GLY A 199 -1.35 0.26 18.33
C GLY A 199 -2.19 -0.82 17.61
N SER A 200 -2.12 -0.87 16.29
CA SER A 200 -2.73 -1.95 15.49
C SER A 200 -1.72 -2.45 14.47
N ASP A 201 -1.55 -3.77 14.39
CA ASP A 201 -0.71 -4.43 13.37
C ASP A 201 -1.57 -5.04 12.23
N VAL A 202 -2.90 -4.97 12.33
CA VAL A 202 -3.86 -5.49 11.35
C VAL A 202 -4.33 -4.40 10.40
N HIS A 203 -4.69 -3.23 10.94
CA HIS A 203 -5.10 -2.10 10.11
C HIS A 203 -3.92 -1.54 9.33
N PRO A 204 -4.12 -1.12 8.06
CA PRO A 204 -3.07 -0.57 7.26
C PRO A 204 -2.48 0.68 7.94
N GLN A 205 -1.17 0.66 8.17
CA GLN A 205 -0.40 1.82 8.62
C GLN A 205 -0.13 2.76 7.44
N SER A 206 -0.23 2.21 6.22
CA SER A 206 -0.12 2.91 4.96
C SER A 206 -1.03 2.23 3.91
N ARG A 207 -1.29 2.94 2.80
CA ARG A 207 -1.97 2.37 1.63
C ARG A 207 -1.19 1.22 0.96
N TYR A 208 0.02 0.93 1.40
CA TYR A 208 0.88 -0.14 0.87
C TYR A 208 0.74 -1.48 1.59
N ASP A 209 -0.07 -1.55 2.64
CA ASP A 209 -0.23 -2.75 3.45
C ASP A 209 -1.24 -3.76 2.86
N TYR A 210 -1.79 -3.45 1.68
CA TYR A 210 -2.70 -4.38 0.99
C TYR A 210 -1.95 -5.55 0.37
N PHE A 211 -2.57 -6.70 0.41
CA PHE A 211 -2.04 -7.91 -0.19
C PHE A 211 -2.30 -7.93 -1.71
N VAL A 212 -1.30 -8.36 -2.48
CA VAL A 212 -1.41 -8.61 -3.91
C VAL A 212 -1.09 -10.07 -4.22
N ASP A 213 -1.83 -10.64 -5.16
CA ASP A 213 -1.82 -12.06 -5.51
C ASP A 213 -0.83 -12.43 -6.62
N PHE A 214 0.23 -11.64 -6.78
CA PHE A 214 1.26 -11.85 -7.80
C PHE A 214 2.63 -11.35 -7.35
N ASP A 215 3.68 -11.96 -7.87
CA ASP A 215 5.04 -11.44 -7.76
C ASP A 215 5.26 -10.35 -8.82
N THR A 216 5.99 -9.29 -8.46
CA THR A 216 6.26 -8.17 -9.36
C THR A 216 7.75 -8.10 -9.66
N HIS A 217 8.07 -8.11 -10.96
CA HIS A 217 9.42 -7.94 -11.47
C HIS A 217 9.56 -6.51 -12.04
N VAL A 218 10.34 -5.66 -11.40
CA VAL A 218 10.62 -4.31 -11.90
C VAL A 218 11.88 -4.35 -12.73
N CYS A 219 11.77 -4.06 -14.02
CA CYS A 219 12.84 -4.26 -14.98
C CYS A 219 13.18 -2.97 -15.74
N THR A 220 14.45 -2.85 -16.10
CA THR A 220 14.94 -1.86 -17.05
C THR A 220 15.97 -2.47 -17.99
N VAL A 221 16.30 -1.75 -19.08
CA VAL A 221 17.42 -2.08 -19.96
C VAL A 221 18.37 -0.88 -20.06
N ALA A 222 19.43 -0.91 -19.28
CA ALA A 222 20.45 0.13 -19.27
C ALA A 222 21.85 -0.50 -19.42
N THR A 223 22.57 -0.16 -20.49
CA THR A 223 23.95 -0.61 -20.73
C THR A 223 25.00 0.37 -20.17
N ASP A 224 24.57 1.56 -19.77
CA ASP A 224 25.39 2.61 -19.15
C ASP A 224 24.72 3.06 -17.83
N LEU A 225 25.21 2.56 -16.70
CA LEU A 225 24.67 2.84 -15.38
C LEU A 225 24.74 4.34 -15.00
N LYS A 226 25.73 5.07 -15.52
CA LYS A 226 25.84 6.52 -15.23
C LYS A 226 24.66 7.29 -15.83
N LYS A 227 24.22 6.90 -17.03
CA LYS A 227 23.06 7.52 -17.67
C LYS A 227 21.74 7.09 -17.01
N ALA A 228 21.70 5.90 -16.43
CA ALA A 228 20.52 5.37 -15.73
C ALA A 228 20.39 5.88 -14.28
N ASN A 229 21.28 6.77 -13.82
CA ASN A 229 21.38 7.18 -12.41
C ASN A 229 20.05 7.68 -11.85
N LYS A 230 19.23 8.41 -12.61
CA LYS A 230 17.93 8.92 -12.12
C LYS A 230 16.98 7.81 -11.75
N LEU A 231 16.83 6.81 -12.63
CA LEU A 231 15.99 5.66 -12.37
C LEU A 231 16.56 4.83 -11.21
N LEU A 232 17.86 4.54 -11.21
CA LEU A 232 18.51 3.75 -10.16
C LEU A 232 18.34 4.41 -8.78
N THR A 233 18.63 5.71 -8.68
CA THR A 233 18.49 6.46 -7.41
C THR A 233 17.03 6.53 -6.94
N SER A 234 16.09 6.77 -7.85
CA SER A 234 14.67 6.81 -7.47
C SER A 234 14.16 5.43 -7.04
N ALA A 235 14.58 4.37 -7.70
CA ALA A 235 14.24 3.00 -7.31
C ALA A 235 14.79 2.66 -5.91
N GLU A 236 16.05 3.01 -5.62
CA GLU A 236 16.65 2.84 -4.30
C GLU A 236 15.88 3.62 -3.21
N LYS A 237 15.53 4.88 -3.47
CA LYS A 237 14.77 5.73 -2.53
C LYS A 237 13.38 5.17 -2.19
N HIS A 238 12.77 4.47 -3.12
CA HIS A 238 11.46 3.82 -2.94
C HIS A 238 11.56 2.33 -2.59
N ASN A 239 12.77 1.83 -2.25
CA ASN A 239 13.04 0.42 -1.93
C ASN A 239 12.56 -0.55 -3.04
N VAL A 240 12.69 -0.14 -4.31
CA VAL A 240 12.33 -0.96 -5.46
C VAL A 240 13.52 -1.82 -5.88
N ASN A 241 13.34 -3.13 -5.90
CA ASN A 241 14.34 -4.06 -6.44
C ASN A 241 14.32 -4.00 -7.98
N LEU A 242 15.12 -3.12 -8.56
CA LEU A 242 15.20 -2.90 -10.00
C LEU A 242 16.17 -3.88 -10.66
N ILE A 243 15.67 -4.70 -11.60
CA ILE A 243 16.42 -5.67 -12.36
C ILE A 243 16.88 -5.01 -13.67
N ASN A 244 18.18 -4.82 -13.82
CA ASN A 244 18.74 -4.28 -15.07
C ASN A 244 19.12 -5.40 -16.07
N LEU A 245 18.28 -5.61 -17.07
CA LEU A 245 18.50 -6.61 -18.13
C LEU A 245 19.60 -6.23 -19.13
N GLY A 246 20.06 -4.97 -19.08
CA GLY A 246 21.11 -4.42 -19.95
C GLY A 246 22.52 -4.47 -19.36
N GLU A 247 22.67 -4.91 -18.11
CA GLU A 247 23.98 -4.93 -17.45
C GLU A 247 24.93 -5.91 -18.12
N GLY A 248 26.13 -5.42 -18.49
CA GLY A 248 27.13 -6.22 -19.21
C GLY A 248 26.77 -6.60 -20.66
N VAL A 249 25.61 -6.14 -21.14
CA VAL A 249 25.13 -6.45 -22.49
C VAL A 249 25.66 -5.44 -23.51
N LYS A 250 26.20 -5.91 -24.64
CA LYS A 250 26.52 -5.03 -25.77
C LYS A 250 25.23 -4.61 -26.46
N TRP A 251 24.98 -3.28 -26.52
CA TRP A 251 23.81 -2.73 -27.21
C TRP A 251 23.78 -3.09 -28.70
N LYS A 252 22.62 -3.59 -29.16
CA LYS A 252 22.35 -3.98 -30.55
C LYS A 252 21.06 -3.33 -31.10
N GLY A 253 20.44 -2.45 -30.33
CA GLY A 253 19.12 -1.85 -30.60
C GLY A 253 19.15 -0.67 -31.59
N GLY A 254 20.22 -0.45 -32.31
CA GLY A 254 20.32 0.67 -33.26
C GLY A 254 20.56 2.01 -32.56
N SER A 255 20.22 3.11 -33.23
CA SER A 255 20.33 4.47 -32.71
C SER A 255 19.05 4.88 -32.02
N MET A 256 19.12 5.11 -30.72
CA MET A 256 17.97 5.63 -29.92
C MET A 256 17.65 7.12 -30.19
N LYS A 257 18.26 7.74 -31.21
CA LYS A 257 17.90 9.09 -31.71
C LYS A 257 16.86 9.06 -32.83
N GLY A 258 16.37 7.89 -33.19
CA GLY A 258 15.38 7.63 -34.22
C GLY A 258 14.77 6.24 -33.97
N GLN A 259 14.33 5.57 -35.02
CA GLN A 259 13.77 4.22 -34.89
C GLN A 259 14.82 3.23 -34.35
N GLY A 260 14.40 2.41 -33.37
CA GLY A 260 15.24 1.42 -32.72
C GLY A 260 14.61 0.85 -31.46
N GLY A 261 15.37 0.10 -30.68
CA GLY A 261 14.90 -0.41 -29.38
C GLY A 261 14.46 -1.88 -29.35
N GLY A 262 14.31 -2.55 -30.50
CA GLY A 262 13.89 -3.96 -30.55
C GLY A 262 14.76 -4.90 -29.70
N HIS A 263 15.98 -4.50 -29.39
CA HIS A 263 16.85 -5.23 -28.48
C HIS A 263 16.29 -5.24 -27.04
N LYS A 264 15.59 -4.17 -26.59
CA LYS A 264 14.89 -4.14 -25.29
C LYS A 264 13.85 -5.26 -25.24
N ILE A 265 12.99 -5.31 -26.25
CA ILE A 265 11.94 -6.33 -26.35
C ILE A 265 12.53 -7.75 -26.32
N ASN A 266 13.62 -8.00 -27.04
CA ASN A 266 14.27 -9.30 -27.05
C ASN A 266 14.87 -9.68 -25.69
N LEU A 267 15.41 -8.74 -24.94
CA LEU A 267 15.92 -8.98 -23.58
C LEU A 267 14.75 -9.27 -22.60
N ILE A 268 13.67 -8.51 -22.70
CA ILE A 268 12.46 -8.72 -21.89
C ILE A 268 11.84 -10.09 -22.21
N LYS A 269 11.67 -10.43 -23.49
CA LYS A 269 11.18 -11.75 -23.93
C LYS A 269 11.98 -12.88 -23.29
N LYS A 270 13.30 -12.77 -23.31
CA LYS A 270 14.19 -13.76 -22.70
C LYS A 270 13.98 -13.84 -21.19
N PHE A 271 13.81 -12.71 -20.51
CA PHE A 271 13.64 -12.65 -19.08
C PHE A 271 12.32 -13.27 -18.62
N ILE A 272 11.21 -13.00 -19.33
CA ILE A 272 9.89 -13.48 -18.94
C ILE A 272 9.60 -14.94 -19.26
N LEU A 273 10.46 -15.61 -20.04
CA LEU A 273 10.22 -16.99 -20.49
C LEU A 273 10.01 -17.99 -19.33
N ASP A 274 10.79 -17.85 -18.27
CA ASP A 274 10.78 -18.72 -17.10
C ASP A 274 9.94 -18.17 -15.93
N LYS A 275 9.30 -17.03 -16.10
CA LYS A 275 8.41 -16.44 -15.10
C LYS A 275 7.00 -17.02 -15.22
N LYS A 276 6.27 -17.04 -14.09
CA LYS A 276 4.86 -17.49 -14.05
C LYS A 276 3.99 -16.54 -14.87
N ASP A 277 2.98 -17.05 -15.52
CA ASP A 277 2.05 -16.23 -16.31
C ASP A 277 1.23 -15.26 -15.43
N SER A 278 1.02 -15.62 -14.16
CA SER A 278 0.38 -14.77 -13.14
C SER A 278 1.26 -13.63 -12.63
N ASP A 279 2.58 -13.72 -12.76
CA ASP A 279 3.49 -12.66 -12.33
C ASP A 279 3.22 -11.36 -13.12
N VAL A 280 3.63 -10.25 -12.55
CA VAL A 280 3.52 -8.93 -13.17
C VAL A 280 4.92 -8.37 -13.45
N LEU A 281 5.11 -7.81 -14.62
CA LEU A 281 6.32 -7.08 -14.98
C LEU A 281 6.00 -5.60 -15.09
N LEU A 282 6.74 -4.77 -14.35
CA LEU A 282 6.84 -3.33 -14.55
C LEU A 282 8.12 -3.02 -15.31
N PHE A 283 8.02 -2.41 -16.48
CA PHE A 283 9.15 -1.96 -17.27
C PHE A 283 9.27 -0.44 -17.25
N LEU A 284 10.50 0.05 -17.12
CA LEU A 284 10.84 1.47 -17.13
C LEU A 284 12.09 1.69 -18.00
N ASP A 285 12.03 2.63 -18.96
CA ASP A 285 13.20 2.98 -19.76
C ASP A 285 14.34 3.51 -18.88
N GLY A 286 15.57 3.04 -19.17
CA GLY A 286 16.68 3.18 -18.22
C GLY A 286 17.29 4.58 -18.11
N TYR A 287 17.15 5.45 -19.13
CA TYR A 287 17.94 6.68 -19.19
C TYR A 287 17.16 7.97 -18.94
N ASP A 288 15.86 7.92 -19.11
CA ASP A 288 15.00 9.09 -19.10
C ASP A 288 13.69 8.88 -18.32
N THR A 289 13.71 7.97 -17.37
CA THR A 289 12.62 7.76 -16.41
C THR A 289 13.08 7.95 -14.96
N PHE A 290 12.14 8.21 -14.10
CA PHE A 290 12.28 8.07 -12.65
C PHE A 290 10.95 7.71 -11.99
N LEU A 291 11.01 7.05 -10.83
CA LEU A 291 9.88 6.76 -9.96
C LEU A 291 9.66 7.93 -9.00
N SER A 292 8.43 8.26 -8.68
CA SER A 292 8.06 9.25 -7.66
C SER A 292 7.24 8.65 -6.53
N ASP A 293 6.93 7.37 -6.63
CA ASP A 293 6.12 6.67 -5.64
C ASP A 293 6.63 5.23 -5.41
N HIS A 294 6.11 4.59 -4.37
CA HIS A 294 6.47 3.24 -3.97
C HIS A 294 5.87 2.19 -4.91
N ILE A 295 6.54 1.03 -5.05
CA ILE A 295 6.07 -0.07 -5.92
C ILE A 295 4.67 -0.56 -5.55
N ASP A 296 4.32 -0.58 -4.27
CA ASP A 296 3.01 -1.04 -3.81
C ASP A 296 1.89 -0.07 -4.20
N GLU A 297 2.17 1.23 -4.34
CA GLU A 297 1.23 2.19 -4.92
C GLU A 297 0.97 1.90 -6.40
N ILE A 298 2.04 1.62 -7.16
CA ILE A 298 1.93 1.24 -8.57
C ILE A 298 1.10 -0.03 -8.72
N LYS A 299 1.32 -1.04 -7.87
CA LYS A 299 0.54 -2.28 -7.85
C LYS A 299 -0.94 -2.02 -7.55
N SER A 300 -1.23 -1.20 -6.53
CA SER A 300 -2.61 -0.87 -6.15
C SER A 300 -3.35 -0.20 -7.32
N ARG A 301 -2.76 0.81 -7.93
CA ARG A 301 -3.35 1.50 -9.08
C ARG A 301 -3.48 0.62 -10.32
N TYR A 302 -2.50 -0.25 -10.57
CA TYR A 302 -2.59 -1.23 -11.64
C TYR A 302 -3.82 -2.15 -11.48
N LEU A 303 -4.07 -2.61 -10.26
CA LEU A 303 -5.23 -3.43 -9.96
C LEU A 303 -6.55 -2.66 -10.07
N GLU A 304 -6.57 -1.35 -9.75
CA GLU A 304 -7.74 -0.48 -9.92
C GLU A 304 -8.10 -0.26 -11.39
N ILE A 305 -7.09 -0.18 -12.27
CA ILE A 305 -7.29 -0.05 -13.74
C ILE A 305 -7.97 -1.31 -14.31
N SER A 306 -7.77 -2.48 -13.67
CA SER A 306 -8.44 -3.76 -14.01
C SER A 306 -8.23 -4.23 -15.45
N HIS A 307 -7.07 -3.98 -16.04
CA HIS A 307 -6.60 -4.49 -17.33
C HIS A 307 -5.31 -5.30 -17.17
N ASP A 308 -5.12 -6.30 -18.02
CA ASP A 308 -3.94 -7.17 -17.93
C ASP A 308 -2.63 -6.49 -18.30
N ILE A 309 -2.68 -5.50 -19.22
CA ILE A 309 -1.50 -4.70 -19.59
C ILE A 309 -1.88 -3.22 -19.64
N VAL A 310 -1.06 -2.37 -19.03
CA VAL A 310 -1.20 -0.92 -19.05
C VAL A 310 0.09 -0.29 -19.57
N PHE A 311 0.01 0.42 -20.68
CA PHE A 311 1.12 1.19 -21.25
C PHE A 311 0.99 2.67 -20.89
N SER A 312 2.12 3.35 -20.78
CA SER A 312 2.14 4.80 -20.72
C SER A 312 1.64 5.41 -22.03
N SER A 313 1.21 6.66 -21.96
CA SER A 313 0.61 7.39 -23.05
C SER A 313 1.40 8.65 -23.42
N GLU A 314 1.24 9.11 -24.65
CA GLU A 314 1.77 10.38 -25.12
C GLU A 314 0.81 11.10 -26.07
N ARG A 315 1.09 12.38 -26.37
CA ARG A 315 0.21 13.22 -27.21
C ARG A 315 0.34 12.98 -28.70
N PHE A 316 1.45 12.40 -29.16
CA PHE A 316 1.79 12.26 -30.57
C PHE A 316 1.90 10.79 -30.93
N CYS A 317 1.37 10.42 -32.11
CA CYS A 317 1.54 9.08 -32.66
C CYS A 317 2.94 8.97 -33.30
N TRP A 318 3.87 8.37 -32.58
CA TRP A 318 5.22 8.10 -33.04
C TRP A 318 5.47 6.59 -33.05
N PRO A 319 6.26 6.02 -33.97
CA PRO A 319 6.95 6.65 -35.10
C PRO A 319 6.13 6.68 -36.40
N ASP A 320 4.93 6.10 -36.43
CA ASP A 320 4.07 6.02 -37.61
C ASP A 320 2.74 6.74 -37.38
N GLU A 321 2.67 7.98 -37.83
CA GLU A 321 1.46 8.82 -37.69
C GLU A 321 0.25 8.19 -38.44
N GLY A 322 0.47 7.32 -39.41
CA GLY A 322 -0.58 6.64 -40.15
C GLY A 322 -1.46 5.74 -39.28
N LEU A 323 -0.91 5.24 -38.17
CA LEU A 323 -1.64 4.40 -37.21
C LEU A 323 -2.51 5.21 -36.21
N GLY A 324 -2.41 6.54 -36.22
CA GLY A 324 -2.98 7.39 -35.19
C GLY A 324 -4.49 7.24 -35.03
N SER A 325 -5.25 7.14 -36.12
CA SER A 325 -6.72 6.99 -36.05
C SER A 325 -7.14 5.65 -35.46
N GLU A 326 -6.44 4.56 -35.82
CA GLU A 326 -6.74 3.22 -35.32
C GLU A 326 -6.39 3.09 -33.83
N LEU A 327 -5.19 3.57 -33.41
CA LEU A 327 -4.78 3.56 -32.02
C LEU A 327 -5.68 4.39 -31.13
N LYS A 328 -6.07 5.59 -31.59
CA LYS A 328 -7.00 6.44 -30.86
C LYS A 328 -8.36 5.79 -30.68
N ALA A 329 -8.85 5.06 -31.66
CA ALA A 329 -10.15 4.39 -31.59
C ALA A 329 -10.22 3.29 -30.49
N LEU A 330 -9.09 2.76 -30.07
CA LEU A 330 -8.99 1.75 -29.01
C LEU A 330 -9.07 2.33 -27.59
N ASN A 331 -8.89 3.65 -27.43
CA ASN A 331 -8.86 4.25 -26.10
C ASN A 331 -10.28 4.50 -25.57
N PRO A 332 -10.54 4.22 -24.28
CA PRO A 332 -11.84 4.43 -23.67
C PRO A 332 -12.19 5.93 -23.53
N ASP A 333 -11.22 6.79 -23.20
CA ASP A 333 -11.43 8.24 -23.12
C ASP A 333 -10.88 8.96 -24.36
N GLN A 334 -11.79 9.39 -25.22
CA GLN A 334 -11.47 10.14 -26.44
C GLN A 334 -11.16 11.63 -26.17
N ASN A 335 -11.37 12.14 -24.96
CA ASN A 335 -11.18 13.54 -24.60
C ASN A 335 -9.81 13.79 -23.97
N SER A 336 -9.12 12.76 -23.50
CA SER A 336 -7.76 12.91 -22.98
C SER A 336 -6.80 13.47 -24.03
N PRO A 337 -5.86 14.34 -23.67
CA PRO A 337 -4.77 14.75 -24.58
C PRO A 337 -3.79 13.61 -24.91
N TYR A 338 -3.78 12.55 -24.12
CA TYR A 338 -2.84 11.42 -24.22
C TYR A 338 -3.51 10.24 -24.89
N GLN A 339 -3.40 10.15 -26.21
CA GLN A 339 -4.12 9.16 -27.01
C GLN A 339 -3.25 8.04 -27.55
N TYR A 340 -1.94 8.16 -27.47
CA TYR A 340 -1.05 7.25 -28.18
C TYR A 340 -0.14 6.51 -27.23
N LEU A 341 0.00 5.21 -27.47
CA LEU A 341 0.86 4.31 -26.70
C LEU A 341 2.32 4.73 -26.78
N ASN A 342 2.96 4.86 -25.61
CA ASN A 342 4.40 5.00 -25.45
C ASN A 342 4.99 3.74 -24.82
N SER A 343 6.05 3.17 -25.40
CA SER A 343 6.66 1.90 -24.99
C SER A 343 7.70 2.03 -23.87
N GLY A 344 7.96 3.25 -23.38
CA GLY A 344 9.03 3.50 -22.39
C GLY A 344 8.66 3.12 -20.97
N MET A 345 7.36 3.01 -20.65
CA MET A 345 6.89 2.53 -19.37
C MET A 345 5.62 1.69 -19.55
N TYR A 346 5.57 0.54 -18.93
CA TYR A 346 4.37 -0.30 -18.90
C TYR A 346 4.41 -1.29 -17.74
N ILE A 347 3.22 -1.76 -17.36
CA ILE A 347 3.03 -2.82 -16.38
C ILE A 347 2.04 -3.84 -16.96
N GLY A 348 2.26 -5.12 -16.72
CA GLY A 348 1.34 -6.13 -17.22
C GLY A 348 1.63 -7.54 -16.74
N ARG A 349 0.60 -8.40 -16.82
CA ARG A 349 0.71 -9.83 -16.55
C ARG A 349 1.70 -10.47 -17.52
N VAL A 350 2.61 -11.28 -16.98
CA VAL A 350 3.66 -11.94 -17.79
C VAL A 350 3.06 -12.82 -18.87
N GLY A 351 1.97 -13.54 -18.60
CA GLY A 351 1.29 -14.36 -19.61
C GLY A 351 0.81 -13.53 -20.80
N GLU A 352 0.22 -12.36 -20.56
CA GLU A 352 -0.27 -11.46 -21.61
C GLU A 352 0.89 -10.76 -22.34
N LEU A 353 1.95 -10.38 -21.62
CA LEU A 353 3.17 -9.85 -22.25
C LEU A 353 3.86 -10.90 -23.14
N LYS A 354 3.85 -12.20 -22.77
CA LYS A 354 4.33 -13.28 -23.65
C LYS A 354 3.53 -13.34 -24.96
N LYS A 355 2.21 -13.15 -24.92
CA LYS A 355 1.35 -13.09 -26.12
C LYS A 355 1.65 -11.84 -26.95
N LEU A 356 1.70 -10.66 -26.32
CA LEU A 356 1.99 -9.38 -26.97
C LEU A 356 3.34 -9.42 -27.70
N PHE A 357 4.36 -9.99 -27.07
CA PHE A 357 5.71 -10.09 -27.61
C PHE A 357 5.97 -11.39 -28.40
N ALA A 358 4.95 -12.19 -28.73
CA ALA A 358 5.15 -13.47 -29.39
C ALA A 358 5.85 -13.36 -30.77
N LYS A 359 5.49 -12.32 -31.54
CA LYS A 359 6.09 -12.11 -32.89
C LYS A 359 7.59 -11.81 -32.79
N ARG A 360 8.30 -12.15 -33.88
CA ARG A 360 9.73 -11.82 -34.00
C ARG A 360 9.92 -10.33 -34.19
N ILE A 361 10.91 -9.75 -33.51
CA ILE A 361 11.42 -8.40 -33.72
C ILE A 361 12.94 -8.46 -33.92
N LEU A 362 13.49 -7.72 -34.86
CA LEU A 362 14.95 -7.58 -35.01
C LEU A 362 15.46 -6.56 -33.97
N ASN A 363 16.70 -6.73 -33.51
CA ASN A 363 17.26 -5.86 -32.48
C ASN A 363 17.25 -4.36 -32.82
N ALA A 364 17.39 -4.01 -34.09
CA ALA A 364 17.44 -2.63 -34.54
C ALA A 364 16.07 -2.09 -35.03
N GLU A 365 15.02 -2.90 -35.01
CA GLU A 365 13.66 -2.43 -35.29
C GLU A 365 13.13 -1.57 -34.16
N ASP A 366 12.13 -0.74 -34.46
CA ASP A 366 11.50 0.15 -33.52
C ASP A 366 10.59 -0.62 -32.55
N ASP A 367 10.85 -0.50 -31.26
CA ASP A 367 10.12 -1.18 -30.21
C ASP A 367 8.70 -0.64 -30.02
N GLN A 368 8.51 0.68 -30.13
CA GLN A 368 7.19 1.29 -29.97
C GLN A 368 6.28 0.92 -31.15
N LEU A 369 6.78 1.01 -32.36
CA LEU A 369 6.02 0.60 -33.55
C LEU A 369 5.66 -0.89 -33.50
N TYR A 370 6.57 -1.73 -33.01
CA TYR A 370 6.31 -3.15 -32.82
C TYR A 370 5.15 -3.39 -31.86
N VAL A 371 5.14 -2.72 -30.71
CA VAL A 371 4.08 -2.85 -29.72
C VAL A 371 2.75 -2.31 -30.27
N GLN A 372 2.75 -1.13 -30.90
CA GLN A 372 1.56 -0.54 -31.53
C GLN A 372 0.91 -1.47 -32.55
N LYS A 373 1.72 -2.06 -33.46
CA LYS A 373 1.24 -3.04 -34.45
C LYS A 373 0.76 -4.33 -33.80
N SER A 374 1.44 -4.79 -32.73
CA SER A 374 1.01 -5.99 -32.01
C SER A 374 -0.32 -5.76 -31.31
N TYR A 375 -0.55 -4.59 -30.74
CA TYR A 375 -1.81 -4.19 -30.12
C TYR A 375 -2.96 -4.15 -31.14
N LEU A 376 -2.77 -3.46 -32.28
CA LEU A 376 -3.79 -3.38 -33.34
C LEU A 376 -4.14 -4.74 -33.97
N GLN A 377 -3.27 -5.72 -33.91
CA GLN A 377 -3.43 -7.02 -34.58
C GLN A 377 -3.91 -8.16 -33.68
N ASN A 378 -4.02 -7.94 -32.37
CA ASN A 378 -4.37 -8.97 -31.38
C ASN A 378 -5.57 -8.52 -30.56
N GLU A 379 -6.76 -8.90 -30.99
CA GLU A 379 -8.03 -8.58 -30.31
C GLU A 379 -8.18 -9.33 -28.98
N ASP A 380 -7.43 -10.40 -28.75
CA ASP A 380 -7.50 -11.23 -27.54
C ASP A 380 -6.58 -10.75 -26.40
N ILE A 381 -5.86 -9.63 -26.57
CA ILE A 381 -4.98 -9.07 -25.55
C ILE A 381 -5.70 -7.94 -24.83
N ASP A 382 -5.90 -8.11 -23.53
CA ASP A 382 -6.46 -7.07 -22.68
C ASP A 382 -5.40 -6.02 -22.34
N LEU A 383 -5.29 -5.00 -23.19
CA LEU A 383 -4.33 -3.91 -23.09
C LEU A 383 -5.05 -2.56 -23.13
N VAL A 384 -4.67 -1.67 -22.22
CA VAL A 384 -5.12 -0.29 -22.20
C VAL A 384 -3.94 0.67 -22.18
N VAL A 385 -4.16 1.87 -22.70
CA VAL A 385 -3.22 3.00 -22.60
C VAL A 385 -3.67 3.89 -21.44
N ASP A 386 -2.75 4.27 -20.56
CA ASP A 386 -3.00 5.12 -19.40
C ASP A 386 -3.26 6.58 -19.83
N THR A 387 -4.44 6.82 -20.40
CA THR A 387 -4.83 8.12 -20.95
C THR A 387 -5.01 9.21 -19.90
N ASP A 388 -5.21 8.83 -18.64
CA ASP A 388 -5.34 9.75 -17.51
C ASP A 388 -4.01 10.09 -16.84
N GLY A 389 -2.93 9.38 -17.20
CA GLY A 389 -1.64 9.51 -16.54
C GLY A 389 -1.70 9.09 -15.07
N TYR A 390 -2.51 8.07 -14.76
CA TYR A 390 -2.75 7.61 -13.39
C TYR A 390 -1.56 6.83 -12.83
N LEU A 391 -0.88 6.05 -13.68
CA LEU A 391 0.36 5.35 -13.35
C LEU A 391 1.59 6.10 -13.89
N PHE A 392 1.50 6.53 -15.15
CA PHE A 392 2.64 6.95 -15.94
C PHE A 392 2.38 8.28 -16.66
N ASN A 393 3.36 9.15 -16.68
CA ASN A 393 3.34 10.35 -17.51
C ASN A 393 4.55 10.38 -18.43
N SER A 394 4.33 10.58 -19.73
CA SER A 394 5.36 10.71 -20.74
C SER A 394 5.37 12.11 -21.35
N HIS A 395 6.53 12.76 -21.37
CA HIS A 395 6.79 14.04 -22.02
C HIS A 395 5.72 15.12 -21.81
N GLU A 396 5.36 15.35 -20.55
CA GLU A 396 4.39 16.40 -20.22
C GLU A 396 5.06 17.52 -19.44
N PRO A 397 5.22 18.72 -20.04
CA PRO A 397 5.93 19.83 -19.41
C PRO A 397 5.19 20.48 -18.24
N GLU A 398 3.88 20.30 -18.15
CA GLU A 398 3.08 20.90 -17.09
C GLU A 398 3.02 20.04 -15.81
N VAL A 399 3.55 18.81 -15.86
CA VAL A 399 3.68 17.96 -14.66
C VAL A 399 4.61 18.62 -13.67
N ARG A 400 4.20 18.65 -12.41
CA ARG A 400 4.94 19.29 -11.32
C ARG A 400 4.85 18.48 -10.03
N LYS A 401 5.77 18.76 -9.09
CA LYS A 401 5.66 18.23 -7.74
C LYS A 401 4.56 18.97 -6.98
N GLN A 402 3.60 18.22 -6.44
CA GLN A 402 2.53 18.75 -5.59
C GLN A 402 2.25 17.75 -4.47
N LYS A 403 2.23 18.21 -3.22
CA LYS A 403 2.04 17.35 -2.03
C LYS A 403 2.98 16.14 -1.98
N GLY A 404 4.23 16.31 -2.44
CA GLY A 404 5.23 15.25 -2.46
C GLY A 404 5.11 14.24 -3.62
N GLN A 405 4.14 14.39 -4.51
CA GLN A 405 3.90 13.48 -5.64
C GLN A 405 3.96 14.25 -6.98
N LEU A 406 4.12 13.52 -8.08
CA LEU A 406 3.97 14.08 -9.43
C LEU A 406 2.48 14.36 -9.70
N TYR A 407 2.16 15.58 -10.03
CA TYR A 407 0.80 16.02 -10.35
C TYR A 407 0.71 16.50 -11.80
N ASN A 408 -0.25 15.94 -12.55
CA ASN A 408 -0.58 16.38 -13.88
C ASN A 408 -1.81 17.31 -13.84
N PRO A 409 -1.66 18.62 -14.11
CA PRO A 409 -2.76 19.57 -14.03
C PRO A 409 -3.82 19.38 -15.14
N LEU A 410 -3.47 18.74 -16.27
CA LEU A 410 -4.39 18.52 -17.38
C LEU A 410 -5.40 17.43 -17.09
N THR A 411 -4.92 16.31 -16.56
CA THR A 411 -5.78 15.18 -16.16
C THR A 411 -6.24 15.29 -14.70
N LYS A 412 -5.63 16.19 -13.92
CA LYS A 412 -5.86 16.36 -12.47
C LYS A 412 -5.52 15.11 -11.66
N THR A 413 -4.59 14.31 -12.14
CA THR A 413 -4.16 13.06 -11.53
C THR A 413 -2.78 13.20 -10.90
N TYR A 414 -2.51 12.34 -9.91
CA TYR A 414 -1.17 12.11 -9.38
C TYR A 414 -0.62 10.85 -10.05
N THR A 415 0.62 10.91 -10.55
CA THR A 415 1.26 9.78 -11.26
C THR A 415 2.44 9.22 -10.47
N CYS A 416 2.79 7.96 -10.72
CA CYS A 416 3.84 7.24 -9.98
C CYS A 416 5.21 7.27 -10.65
N ALA A 417 5.27 7.51 -11.96
CA ALA A 417 6.52 7.57 -12.70
C ALA A 417 6.44 8.57 -13.85
N TYR A 418 7.60 9.16 -14.18
CA TYR A 418 7.72 10.13 -15.26
C TYR A 418 8.76 9.67 -16.28
N HIS A 419 8.43 9.84 -17.56
CA HIS A 419 9.30 9.55 -18.70
C HIS A 419 9.54 10.84 -19.51
N GLY A 420 10.77 11.33 -19.50
CA GLY A 420 11.21 12.49 -20.26
C GLY A 420 11.65 12.13 -21.68
N ASN A 421 10.82 11.33 -22.41
CA ASN A 421 11.09 10.95 -23.78
C ASN A 421 11.02 12.16 -24.72
N GLY A 422 11.90 12.21 -25.71
CA GLY A 422 11.90 13.27 -26.73
C GLY A 422 13.17 14.10 -26.78
N GLY A 423 13.01 15.37 -27.20
CA GLY A 423 14.10 16.31 -27.46
C GLY A 423 14.74 16.93 -26.22
N LYS A 424 15.41 18.06 -26.44
CA LYS A 424 16.15 18.76 -25.41
C LYS A 424 15.23 19.24 -24.28
N ASP A 425 14.08 19.79 -24.62
CA ASP A 425 13.13 20.35 -23.66
C ASP A 425 12.55 19.27 -22.73
N ALA A 426 12.24 18.09 -23.26
CA ALA A 426 11.79 16.94 -22.47
C ALA A 426 12.82 16.51 -21.43
N LYS A 427 14.10 16.54 -21.80
CA LYS A 427 15.21 16.20 -20.90
C LYS A 427 15.45 17.26 -19.84
N GLU A 428 15.27 18.52 -20.18
CA GLU A 428 15.34 19.63 -19.22
C GLU A 428 14.20 19.52 -18.19
N ASN A 429 12.97 19.25 -18.63
CA ASN A 429 11.84 18.99 -17.74
C ASN A 429 12.09 17.79 -16.83
N LEU A 430 12.55 16.67 -17.39
CA LEU A 430 12.93 15.49 -16.61
C LEU A 430 13.94 15.86 -15.51
N ASN A 431 14.96 16.62 -15.83
CA ASN A 431 15.98 17.04 -14.87
C ASN A 431 15.37 17.92 -13.77
N THR A 432 14.59 18.91 -14.15
CA THR A 432 13.94 19.82 -13.20
C THR A 432 13.00 19.07 -12.25
N LEU A 433 12.16 18.18 -12.81
CA LEU A 433 11.28 17.35 -11.99
C LEU A 433 12.08 16.43 -11.06
N TYR A 434 13.06 15.72 -11.61
CA TYR A 434 13.89 14.82 -10.82
C TYR A 434 14.60 15.56 -9.67
N GLU A 435 15.17 16.71 -9.93
CA GLU A 435 15.84 17.55 -8.92
C GLU A 435 14.86 18.01 -7.84
N SER A 436 13.61 18.28 -8.19
CA SER A 436 12.58 18.65 -7.21
C SER A 436 12.25 17.52 -6.23
N PHE A 437 12.47 16.25 -6.62
CA PHE A 437 12.22 15.07 -5.77
C PHE A 437 13.48 14.59 -5.05
N TYR A 438 14.62 14.56 -5.76
CA TYR A 438 15.82 13.84 -5.36
C TYR A 438 17.08 14.70 -5.37
N GLY A 439 16.97 15.92 -5.85
CA GLY A 439 18.06 16.88 -5.69
C GLY A 439 18.40 16.96 -4.21
N GLU A 440 19.66 16.78 -3.85
CA GLU A 440 20.10 17.22 -2.54
C GLU A 440 19.69 18.69 -2.46
N SER A 441 18.89 19.03 -1.46
CA SER A 441 18.75 20.41 -1.07
C SER A 441 20.16 20.82 -0.60
N TYR A 442 21.00 21.21 -1.55
CA TYR A 442 22.09 22.10 -1.23
C TYR A 442 21.38 23.39 -0.79
N ILE A 443 21.04 23.43 0.49
CA ILE A 443 20.91 24.69 1.18
C ILE A 443 22.33 25.28 1.08
N THR A 444 22.62 25.89 -0.06
CA THR A 444 23.70 26.84 -0.12
C THR A 444 23.23 27.93 0.80
N TYR A 445 23.72 27.90 2.03
CA TYR A 445 23.66 29.03 2.92
C TYR A 445 24.35 30.19 2.22
N SER A 446 23.61 30.86 1.33
CA SER A 446 23.96 32.15 0.86
C SER A 446 23.78 33.06 2.06
N THR A 447 24.89 33.50 2.63
CA THR A 447 25.00 34.38 3.82
C THR A 447 24.35 35.74 3.63
N SER A 448 23.44 35.96 2.68
CA SER A 448 22.84 37.26 2.36
C SER A 448 21.33 37.29 2.12
N LYS A 449 20.61 36.15 2.10
CA LYS A 449 19.14 36.15 1.97
C LYS A 449 18.52 35.10 2.92
N SER A 450 17.52 35.53 3.68
CA SER A 450 16.78 34.70 4.63
C SER A 450 15.60 33.90 3.99
N TYR A 451 15.60 33.77 2.67
CA TYR A 451 14.53 33.08 1.94
C TYR A 451 14.95 32.56 0.58
N ASP A 452 14.31 31.53 0.09
CA ASP A 452 14.46 30.96 -1.25
C ASP A 452 13.15 31.04 -2.03
N ILE A 453 13.21 31.47 -3.31
CA ILE A 453 12.05 31.48 -4.21
C ILE A 453 11.98 30.10 -4.88
N LEU A 454 10.95 29.33 -4.58
CA LEU A 454 10.74 28.00 -5.17
C LEU A 454 9.89 28.06 -6.44
N SER A 455 8.98 29.04 -6.54
CA SER A 455 8.18 29.36 -7.72
C SER A 455 7.55 30.74 -7.53
N ASP A 456 6.86 31.24 -8.56
CA ASP A 456 6.17 32.56 -8.49
C ASP A 456 5.17 32.67 -7.33
N ASP A 457 4.68 31.52 -6.84
CA ASP A 457 3.69 31.45 -5.76
C ASP A 457 4.23 30.87 -4.45
N ILE A 458 5.50 30.44 -4.39
CA ILE A 458 6.07 29.76 -3.24
C ILE A 458 7.44 30.32 -2.87
N ILE A 459 7.52 30.85 -1.67
CA ILE A 459 8.77 31.31 -1.05
C ILE A 459 9.06 30.46 0.18
N LEU A 460 10.26 29.89 0.26
CA LEU A 460 10.75 29.22 1.47
C LEU A 460 11.47 30.24 2.33
N ILE A 461 11.00 30.42 3.55
CA ILE A 461 11.57 31.39 4.48
C ILE A 461 12.11 30.63 5.70
N ASP A 462 13.37 30.89 6.07
CA ASP A 462 13.94 30.48 7.34
C ASP A 462 13.30 31.28 8.47
N PHE A 463 12.15 30.79 8.96
CA PHE A 463 11.35 31.53 9.94
C PHE A 463 11.88 31.38 11.37
N MET A 464 12.39 30.21 11.72
CA MET A 464 12.83 29.92 13.09
C MET A 464 14.19 29.21 13.12
N SER A 465 15.02 29.59 14.09
CA SER A 465 16.26 28.85 14.37
C SER A 465 15.96 27.46 14.98
N VAL A 466 16.90 26.54 14.88
CA VAL A 466 16.80 25.21 15.51
C VAL A 466 16.52 25.32 16.99
N ASP A 467 17.21 26.22 17.72
CA ASP A 467 17.00 26.44 19.16
C ASP A 467 15.57 26.91 19.47
N MET A 468 14.98 27.73 18.60
CA MET A 468 13.61 28.19 18.74
C MET A 468 12.60 27.06 18.49
N CYS A 469 12.87 26.21 17.50
CA CYS A 469 12.06 25.01 17.25
C CYS A 469 12.11 24.04 18.43
N GLU A 470 13.29 23.77 18.98
CA GLU A 470 13.44 22.90 20.16
C GLU A 470 12.73 23.46 21.39
N LYS A 471 12.80 24.77 21.62
CA LYS A 471 12.09 25.47 22.69
C LYS A 471 10.57 25.34 22.52
N LEU A 472 10.05 25.49 21.29
CA LEU A 472 8.63 25.34 21.00
C LEU A 472 8.15 23.89 21.21
N ILE A 473 8.92 22.89 20.74
CA ILE A 473 8.62 21.47 20.96
C ILE A 473 8.60 21.16 22.46
N SER A 474 9.58 21.65 23.22
CA SER A 474 9.64 21.47 24.67
C SER A 474 8.47 22.13 25.41
N LEU A 475 8.03 23.31 24.95
CA LEU A 475 6.85 23.97 25.49
C LEU A 475 5.58 23.22 25.12
N ALA A 476 5.39 22.85 23.86
CA ALA A 476 4.21 22.15 23.37
C ALA A 476 4.01 20.78 24.07
N SER A 477 5.11 20.09 24.40
CA SER A 477 5.04 18.81 25.12
C SER A 477 4.43 18.88 26.53
N LYS A 478 4.30 20.08 27.10
CA LYS A 478 3.70 20.30 28.42
C LYS A 478 2.18 20.52 28.35
N TYR A 479 1.61 20.63 27.17
CA TYR A 479 0.20 20.92 26.94
C TYR A 479 -0.53 19.73 26.33
N SER A 480 -1.84 19.64 26.60
CA SER A 480 -2.71 18.68 25.94
C SER A 480 -3.15 19.23 24.59
N PHE A 481 -2.95 18.47 23.52
CA PHE A 481 -3.41 18.84 22.20
C PHE A 481 -4.92 18.66 22.05
N ASN A 482 -5.60 19.67 21.51
CA ASN A 482 -7.00 19.56 21.16
C ASN A 482 -7.12 18.86 19.79
N SER A 483 -8.01 17.86 19.68
CA SER A 483 -8.33 17.26 18.40
C SER A 483 -9.33 18.13 17.65
N LEU A 484 -8.92 18.70 16.52
CA LEU A 484 -9.82 19.41 15.61
C LEU A 484 -10.29 18.51 14.49
N PHE A 485 -11.60 18.58 14.21
CA PHE A 485 -12.20 18.04 13.01
C PHE A 485 -12.46 19.18 12.03
N TYR A 486 -11.58 19.34 11.04
CA TYR A 486 -11.86 20.11 9.83
C TYR A 486 -11.84 19.15 8.63
N ASP A 487 -12.96 19.08 7.93
CA ASP A 487 -13.14 18.44 6.62
C ASP A 487 -12.35 17.14 6.41
N LYS A 488 -12.68 16.10 7.18
CA LYS A 488 -12.10 14.73 7.05
C LYS A 488 -10.60 14.57 7.41
N VAL A 489 -9.91 15.62 7.81
CA VAL A 489 -8.52 15.55 8.28
C VAL A 489 -8.50 15.58 9.80
N LYS A 490 -8.06 14.49 10.43
CA LYS A 490 -7.78 14.45 11.86
C LYS A 490 -6.46 15.17 12.11
N GLY A 491 -6.50 16.33 12.73
CA GLY A 491 -5.33 17.09 13.17
C GLY A 491 -5.30 17.27 14.68
N GLN A 492 -4.11 17.47 15.22
CA GLN A 492 -3.92 17.98 16.58
C GLN A 492 -3.37 19.39 16.47
N GLU A 493 -3.98 20.35 17.13
CA GLU A 493 -3.44 21.70 17.23
C GLU A 493 -3.32 22.15 18.68
N LEU A 494 -2.34 23.01 18.90
CA LEU A 494 -2.17 23.75 20.12
C LEU A 494 -2.08 25.23 19.76
N ARG A 495 -2.98 26.04 20.30
CA ARG A 495 -3.00 27.47 19.99
C ARG A 495 -1.82 28.15 20.66
N VAL A 496 -1.03 28.85 19.85
CA VAL A 496 0.16 29.57 20.31
C VAL A 496 -0.16 30.57 21.44
N LYS A 497 -1.36 31.15 21.45
CA LYS A 497 -1.85 32.02 22.54
C LYS A 497 -1.94 31.29 23.88
N GLU A 498 -2.32 30.02 23.86
CA GLU A 498 -2.45 29.18 25.07
C GLU A 498 -1.07 28.83 25.64
N MET A 499 -0.04 28.84 24.80
CA MET A 499 1.35 28.62 25.21
C MET A 499 2.02 29.85 25.82
N GLY A 500 1.39 31.03 25.76
CA GLY A 500 1.92 32.28 26.32
C GLY A 500 3.09 32.88 25.54
N ILE A 501 3.32 32.43 24.27
CA ILE A 501 4.43 32.89 23.42
C ILE A 501 3.95 33.61 22.16
N TYR A 502 2.66 33.95 22.08
CA TYR A 502 2.06 34.56 20.90
C TYR A 502 2.75 35.88 20.50
N GLU A 503 2.97 36.78 21.45
CA GLU A 503 3.58 38.06 21.18
C GLU A 503 5.04 37.96 20.69
N GLU A 504 5.79 36.96 21.23
CA GLU A 504 7.17 36.69 20.81
C GLU A 504 7.21 36.18 19.36
N LEU A 505 6.32 35.24 19.01
CA LEU A 505 6.22 34.70 17.66
C LEU A 505 5.65 35.74 16.66
N GLU A 506 4.64 36.51 17.05
CA GLU A 506 4.08 37.57 16.22
C GLU A 506 5.15 38.63 15.89
N LYS A 507 5.91 39.05 16.90
CA LYS A 507 7.01 39.99 16.70
C LYS A 507 8.09 39.44 15.76
N HIS A 508 8.41 38.15 15.93
CA HIS A 508 9.39 37.47 15.06
C HIS A 508 8.86 37.34 13.62
N PHE A 509 7.59 36.99 13.44
CA PHE A 509 6.92 36.93 12.13
C PHE A 509 6.94 38.32 11.44
N MET A 510 6.52 39.38 12.14
CA MET A 510 6.48 40.72 11.59
C MET A 510 7.87 41.27 11.23
N SER A 511 8.92 40.84 11.94
CA SER A 511 10.29 41.28 11.63
C SER A 511 10.99 40.47 10.53
N THR A 512 10.59 39.20 10.33
CA THR A 512 11.28 38.27 9.44
C THR A 512 10.49 37.95 8.18
N VAL A 513 9.21 37.63 8.30
CA VAL A 513 8.38 37.17 7.19
C VAL A 513 7.62 38.29 6.51
N ALA A 514 7.02 39.21 7.28
CA ALA A 514 6.20 40.27 6.70
C ALA A 514 6.95 41.18 5.69
N PRO A 515 8.22 41.57 5.93
CA PRO A 515 8.97 42.35 4.96
C PRO A 515 9.21 41.62 3.62
N ILE A 516 9.37 40.27 3.67
CA ILE A 516 9.56 39.43 2.50
C ILE A 516 8.24 39.35 1.69
N ILE A 517 7.12 39.16 2.38
CA ILE A 517 5.79 39.20 1.77
C ILE A 517 5.51 40.53 1.10
N GLU A 518 5.81 41.63 1.77
CA GLU A 518 5.63 42.96 1.22
C GLU A 518 6.53 43.25 0.00
N GLU A 519 7.72 42.65 -0.04
CA GLU A 519 8.62 42.79 -1.18
C GLU A 519 8.10 42.05 -2.42
N TYR A 520 7.61 40.83 -2.24
CA TYR A 520 7.26 39.94 -3.36
C TYR A 520 5.81 40.00 -3.80
N TRP A 521 4.86 40.18 -2.88
CA TRP A 521 3.44 40.25 -3.18
C TRP A 521 2.86 41.64 -2.89
N LYS A 522 3.44 42.65 -3.51
CA LYS A 522 2.80 43.96 -3.47
C LYS A 522 1.46 43.90 -4.20
N PRO A 523 0.36 44.39 -3.58
CA PRO A 523 -0.94 44.46 -4.23
C PRO A 523 -0.96 45.39 -5.44
#